data_235f96de40e8609407136b11ddf99acd
#
_entry.id   235f96de40e8609407136b11ddf99acd
#
_cell.length_a   1.000
_cell.length_b   1.000
_cell.length_c   1.000
_cell.angle_alpha   90.00
_cell.angle_beta   90.00
_cell.angle_gamma   90.00
#
_symmetry.space_group_name_H-M   'P 1'
#
loop_
_entity.id
_entity.type
_entity.pdbx_description
1 polymer ?
#
loop_
_entity_poly.entity_id
_entity_poly.type
_entity_poly.pdbx_seq_one_letter_code
_entity_poly.pdbx_strand_id
1 'polypeptide(L)'
;MAMFTNFKATANAYGLFSGVLWGLSGVLLALLLKDSALSSYFLIPIILAFLNDMISCGYIFMYLVLQGKYQAIRSIPKDKKNGIIILAAMFGGPMGMSCYVLAIQYIGISYTATISATYPAIGALISFFLLKDRIHLLGILGLILAVMCTMILGYSTSTQTTSSWLGFLFAFICALGWSAEVVISSYGMNKDIPADIAYFIRQLSSSVGYLVIIILFVHSFPSVVHIFSNMALYSLLFATSLAATMSYFFYYKAISMLQPIRAMGLNITYTIWAVIFAYLLIDEPISVKLLLLCIGVSTGSLLIAANPRNIKNLIFTLK
;
A
#
# COMPACT_ATOMS: atom_id res chain seq x y z
N MET A 1 18.86 24.97 12.48
CA MET A 1 18.08 25.10 11.24
C MET A 1 18.44 24.01 10.22
N ALA A 2 19.72 23.79 9.91
CA ALA A 2 20.18 22.74 8.97
C ALA A 2 19.78 21.30 9.36
N MET A 3 19.77 20.95 10.63
CA MET A 3 19.41 19.61 11.11
C MET A 3 17.90 19.31 10.90
N PHE A 4 17.01 20.30 11.07
CA PHE A 4 15.58 20.16 10.80
C PHE A 4 15.24 20.09 9.30
N THR A 5 16.02 20.76 8.45
CA THR A 5 15.85 20.68 6.98
C THR A 5 16.28 19.31 6.47
N ASN A 6 17.37 18.74 6.96
CA ASN A 6 17.83 17.40 6.62
C ASN A 6 16.84 16.32 7.08
N PHE A 7 16.27 16.44 8.29
CA PHE A 7 15.27 15.49 8.80
C PHE A 7 14.01 15.43 7.90
N LYS A 8 13.47 16.60 7.51
CA LYS A 8 12.30 16.66 6.62
C LYS A 8 12.61 16.14 5.21
N ALA A 9 13.79 16.45 4.68
CA ALA A 9 14.23 15.95 3.37
C ALA A 9 14.33 14.42 3.37
N THR A 10 14.93 13.82 4.40
CA THR A 10 15.03 12.37 4.55
C THR A 10 13.65 11.71 4.67
N ALA A 11 12.74 12.28 5.48
CA ALA A 11 11.40 11.75 5.66
C ALA A 11 10.59 11.81 4.35
N ASN A 12 10.70 12.88 3.57
CA ASN A 12 10.07 13.00 2.27
C ASN A 12 10.65 11.98 1.26
N ALA A 13 11.99 11.81 1.28
CA ALA A 13 12.63 10.79 0.45
C ALA A 13 12.11 9.37 0.76
N TYR A 14 11.94 9.03 2.03
CA TYR A 14 11.35 7.74 2.40
C TYR A 14 9.94 7.56 1.83
N GLY A 15 9.07 8.57 1.91
CA GLY A 15 7.73 8.52 1.34
C GLY A 15 7.74 8.33 -0.18
N LEU A 16 8.60 9.04 -0.91
CA LEU A 16 8.73 8.92 -2.36
C LEU A 16 9.32 7.58 -2.78
N PHE A 17 10.41 7.13 -2.14
CA PHE A 17 11.00 5.81 -2.42
C PHE A 17 10.04 4.66 -2.15
N SER A 18 9.21 4.77 -1.10
CA SER A 18 8.18 3.78 -0.84
C SER A 18 7.21 3.68 -2.01
N GLY A 19 6.82 4.79 -2.62
CA GLY A 19 5.94 4.82 -3.79
C GLY A 19 6.57 4.13 -5.01
N VAL A 20 7.83 4.42 -5.34
CA VAL A 20 8.54 3.75 -6.45
C VAL A 20 8.54 2.23 -6.28
N LEU A 21 8.97 1.78 -5.11
CA LEU A 21 9.09 0.35 -4.81
C LEU A 21 7.74 -0.36 -4.73
N TRP A 22 6.68 0.33 -4.27
CA TRP A 22 5.33 -0.21 -4.27
C TRP A 22 4.78 -0.40 -5.68
N GLY A 23 4.99 0.59 -6.57
CA GLY A 23 4.65 0.47 -7.98
C GLY A 23 5.34 -0.70 -8.67
N LEU A 24 6.64 -0.88 -8.40
CA LEU A 24 7.41 -2.02 -8.91
C LEU A 24 6.87 -3.35 -8.37
N SER A 25 6.66 -3.46 -7.05
CA SER A 25 6.13 -4.67 -6.42
C SER A 25 4.76 -5.06 -7.01
N GLY A 26 3.87 -4.09 -7.24
CA GLY A 26 2.55 -4.33 -7.84
C GLY A 26 2.65 -4.90 -9.25
N VAL A 27 3.58 -4.41 -10.07
CA VAL A 27 3.78 -4.91 -11.44
C VAL A 27 4.40 -6.31 -11.43
N LEU A 28 5.38 -6.58 -10.56
CA LEU A 28 5.95 -7.91 -10.40
C LEU A 28 4.88 -8.92 -9.92
N LEU A 29 3.97 -8.49 -9.06
CA LEU A 29 2.82 -9.30 -8.63
C LEU A 29 1.84 -9.57 -9.78
N ALA A 30 1.60 -8.56 -10.65
CA ALA A 30 0.79 -8.73 -11.85
C ALA A 30 1.42 -9.74 -12.83
N LEU A 31 2.75 -9.78 -12.93
CA LEU A 31 3.45 -10.81 -13.71
C LEU A 31 3.20 -12.22 -13.17
N LEU A 32 3.19 -12.42 -11.85
CA LEU A 32 2.85 -13.71 -11.24
C LEU A 32 1.42 -14.14 -11.61
N LEU A 33 0.48 -13.20 -11.63
CA LEU A 33 -0.92 -13.46 -11.99
C LEU A 33 -1.13 -13.76 -13.48
N LYS A 34 -0.16 -13.46 -14.35
CA LYS A 34 -0.20 -13.82 -15.77
C LYS A 34 0.13 -15.29 -16.05
N ASP A 35 0.71 -16.01 -15.08
CA ASP A 35 0.94 -17.45 -15.24
C ASP A 35 -0.38 -18.20 -15.36
N SER A 36 -0.54 -18.95 -16.45
CA SER A 36 -1.81 -19.63 -16.80
C SER A 36 -2.20 -20.71 -15.79
N ALA A 37 -1.21 -21.40 -15.21
CA ALA A 37 -1.47 -22.42 -14.20
C ALA A 37 -1.91 -21.77 -12.89
N LEU A 38 -1.31 -20.64 -12.49
CA LEU A 38 -1.72 -19.92 -11.29
C LEU A 38 -3.08 -19.26 -11.45
N SER A 39 -3.37 -18.64 -12.59
CA SER A 39 -4.62 -17.92 -12.83
C SER A 39 -5.85 -18.84 -12.80
N SER A 40 -5.68 -20.16 -12.96
CA SER A 40 -6.75 -21.14 -12.87
C SER A 40 -7.26 -21.37 -11.43
N TYR A 41 -6.49 -21.00 -10.41
CA TYR A 41 -6.88 -21.17 -9.02
C TYR A 41 -7.64 -19.95 -8.49
N PHE A 42 -8.91 -20.12 -8.11
CA PHE A 42 -9.77 -19.03 -7.61
C PHE A 42 -9.17 -18.26 -6.43
N LEU A 43 -8.48 -18.95 -5.51
CA LEU A 43 -7.90 -18.33 -4.30
C LEU A 43 -6.45 -17.88 -4.46
N ILE A 44 -5.89 -17.91 -5.68
CA ILE A 44 -4.49 -17.52 -5.92
C ILE A 44 -4.17 -16.09 -5.42
N PRO A 45 -5.03 -15.07 -5.54
CA PRO A 45 -4.75 -13.75 -5.01
C PRO A 45 -4.49 -13.75 -3.50
N ILE A 46 -5.25 -14.54 -2.74
CA ILE A 46 -5.08 -14.65 -1.27
C ILE A 46 -3.79 -15.39 -0.94
N ILE A 47 -3.47 -16.44 -1.69
CA ILE A 47 -2.22 -17.21 -1.51
C ILE A 47 -1.00 -16.34 -1.83
N LEU A 48 -1.03 -15.58 -2.93
CA LEU A 48 0.07 -14.67 -3.28
C LEU A 48 0.22 -13.55 -2.26
N ALA A 49 -0.86 -12.98 -1.76
CA ALA A 49 -0.82 -11.98 -0.70
C ALA A 49 -0.23 -12.55 0.60
N PHE A 50 -0.64 -13.77 0.98
CA PHE A 50 -0.07 -14.49 2.11
C PHE A 50 1.45 -14.73 1.95
N LEU A 51 1.86 -15.31 0.82
CA LEU A 51 3.26 -15.60 0.55
C LEU A 51 4.11 -14.32 0.52
N ASN A 52 3.60 -13.25 -0.08
CA ASN A 52 4.25 -11.95 -0.08
C ASN A 52 4.47 -11.41 1.35
N ASP A 53 3.45 -11.44 2.19
CA ASP A 53 3.57 -10.94 3.57
C ASP A 53 4.44 -11.86 4.44
N MET A 54 4.38 -13.17 4.25
CA MET A 54 5.21 -14.15 4.96
C MET A 54 6.70 -13.98 4.61
N ILE A 55 7.03 -13.86 3.33
CA ILE A 55 8.42 -13.65 2.88
C ILE A 55 8.90 -12.27 3.36
N SER A 56 8.07 -11.24 3.27
CA SER A 56 8.36 -9.91 3.79
C SER A 56 8.59 -9.92 5.31
N CYS A 57 7.83 -10.72 6.06
CA CYS A 57 8.07 -10.94 7.49
C CYS A 57 9.47 -11.54 7.73
N GLY A 58 9.89 -12.50 6.91
CA GLY A 58 11.24 -13.07 6.95
C GLY A 58 12.33 -12.03 6.69
N TYR A 59 12.17 -11.19 5.67
CA TYR A 59 13.14 -10.11 5.36
C TYR A 59 13.28 -9.10 6.49
N ILE A 60 12.17 -8.58 7.03
CA ILE A 60 12.23 -7.61 8.13
C ILE A 60 12.71 -8.25 9.43
N PHE A 61 12.39 -9.52 9.70
CA PHE A 61 12.91 -10.27 10.83
C PHE A 61 14.43 -10.37 10.74
N MET A 62 14.97 -10.80 9.59
CA MET A 62 16.41 -10.90 9.36
C MET A 62 17.09 -9.52 9.54
N TYR A 63 16.51 -8.46 9.00
CA TYR A 63 17.01 -7.10 9.21
C TYR A 63 17.08 -6.75 10.71
N LEU A 64 16.03 -7.00 11.49
CA LEU A 64 16.00 -6.68 12.92
C LEU A 64 17.01 -7.49 13.71
N VAL A 65 17.21 -8.76 13.37
CA VAL A 65 18.24 -9.62 14.00
C VAL A 65 19.64 -9.08 13.71
N LEU A 66 19.93 -8.72 12.46
CA LEU A 66 21.22 -8.12 12.06
C LEU A 66 21.46 -6.76 12.73
N GLN A 67 20.41 -6.03 13.08
CA GLN A 67 20.50 -4.78 13.87
C GLN A 67 20.59 -5.01 15.39
N GLY A 68 20.69 -6.25 15.84
CA GLY A 68 20.79 -6.58 17.27
C GLY A 68 19.50 -6.35 18.06
N LYS A 69 18.35 -6.21 17.40
CA LYS A 69 17.05 -5.90 18.02
C LYS A 69 16.27 -7.15 18.49
N TYR A 70 16.94 -8.27 18.69
CA TYR A 70 16.30 -9.52 19.10
C TYR A 70 15.50 -9.40 20.40
N GLN A 71 16.01 -8.64 21.38
CA GLN A 71 15.30 -8.43 22.64
C GLN A 71 13.99 -7.66 22.45
N ALA A 72 13.96 -6.67 21.53
CA ALA A 72 12.75 -5.94 21.18
C ALA A 72 11.69 -6.87 20.56
N ILE A 73 12.11 -7.78 19.66
CA ILE A 73 11.22 -8.80 19.09
C ILE A 73 10.62 -9.69 20.19
N ARG A 74 11.45 -10.17 21.13
CA ARG A 74 11.00 -11.05 22.22
C ARG A 74 10.05 -10.36 23.20
N SER A 75 10.08 -9.03 23.28
CA SER A 75 9.19 -8.25 24.15
C SER A 75 7.82 -7.97 23.52
N ILE A 76 7.63 -8.17 22.21
CA ILE A 76 6.38 -7.87 21.50
C ILE A 76 5.14 -8.50 22.16
N PRO A 77 5.11 -9.80 22.53
CA PRO A 77 3.92 -10.41 23.14
C PRO A 77 3.55 -9.85 24.51
N LYS A 78 4.49 -9.19 25.18
CA LYS A 78 4.33 -8.67 26.55
C LYS A 78 3.77 -7.27 26.58
N ASP A 79 3.86 -6.50 25.52
CA ASP A 79 3.39 -5.11 25.47
C ASP A 79 2.02 -5.03 24.77
N LYS A 80 0.99 -4.74 25.56
CA LYS A 80 -0.40 -4.60 25.09
C LYS A 80 -0.59 -3.52 24.02
N LYS A 81 0.33 -2.54 23.93
CA LYS A 81 0.28 -1.48 22.91
C LYS A 81 0.38 -2.06 21.49
N ASN A 82 1.08 -3.17 21.33
CA ASN A 82 1.26 -3.84 20.05
C ASN A 82 -0.07 -4.37 19.47
N GLY A 83 -1.10 -4.58 20.29
CA GLY A 83 -2.46 -4.92 19.85
C GLY A 83 -3.05 -3.91 18.87
N ILE A 84 -2.63 -2.63 18.95
CA ILE A 84 -3.06 -1.58 18.03
C ILE A 84 -2.52 -1.86 16.62
N ILE A 85 -1.23 -2.24 16.51
CA ILE A 85 -0.60 -2.57 15.23
C ILE A 85 -1.15 -3.90 14.69
N ILE A 86 -1.45 -4.87 15.56
CA ILE A 86 -2.10 -6.14 15.16
C ILE A 86 -3.47 -5.86 14.52
N LEU A 87 -4.28 -4.99 15.14
CA LEU A 87 -5.57 -4.58 14.57
C LEU A 87 -5.39 -3.89 13.22
N ALA A 88 -4.45 -2.95 13.12
CA ALA A 88 -4.14 -2.27 11.87
C ALA A 88 -3.75 -3.26 10.76
N ALA A 89 -2.95 -4.28 11.11
CA ALA A 89 -2.50 -5.32 10.18
C ALA A 89 -3.65 -6.11 9.56
N MET A 90 -4.75 -6.34 10.29
CA MET A 90 -5.93 -7.05 9.75
C MET A 90 -6.61 -6.25 8.63
N PHE A 91 -6.67 -4.94 8.79
CA PHE A 91 -7.21 -4.06 7.75
C PHE A 91 -6.28 -3.95 6.54
N GLY A 92 -4.99 -3.78 6.74
CA GLY A 92 -4.03 -3.57 5.66
C GLY A 92 -3.65 -4.85 4.92
N GLY A 93 -3.48 -5.96 5.64
CA GLY A 93 -3.09 -7.25 5.10
C GLY A 93 -4.29 -8.06 4.60
N PRO A 94 -4.89 -8.92 5.43
CA PRO A 94 -5.94 -9.83 5.00
C PRO A 94 -7.09 -9.16 4.25
N MET A 95 -7.53 -7.98 4.64
CA MET A 95 -8.56 -7.24 3.93
C MET A 95 -7.98 -6.45 2.75
N GLY A 96 -7.04 -5.52 3.00
CA GLY A 96 -6.58 -4.57 1.99
C GLY A 96 -5.77 -5.23 0.89
N MET A 97 -4.75 -6.02 1.25
CA MET A 97 -3.86 -6.64 0.27
C MET A 97 -4.55 -7.75 -0.53
N SER A 98 -5.44 -8.56 0.07
CA SER A 98 -6.25 -9.52 -0.70
C SER A 98 -7.08 -8.82 -1.77
N CYS A 99 -7.76 -7.73 -1.38
CA CYS A 99 -8.55 -6.95 -2.30
C CYS A 99 -7.68 -6.27 -3.38
N TYR A 100 -6.46 -5.84 -3.04
CA TYR A 100 -5.54 -5.30 -4.03
C TYR A 100 -5.16 -6.34 -5.09
N VAL A 101 -4.77 -7.55 -4.68
CA VAL A 101 -4.37 -8.62 -5.61
C VAL A 101 -5.56 -9.11 -6.44
N LEU A 102 -6.75 -9.23 -5.82
CA LEU A 102 -7.99 -9.50 -6.55
C LEU A 102 -8.29 -8.42 -7.60
N ALA A 103 -8.16 -7.15 -7.24
CA ALA A 103 -8.36 -6.07 -8.18
C ALA A 103 -7.38 -6.13 -9.35
N ILE A 104 -6.08 -6.41 -9.10
CA ILE A 104 -5.09 -6.60 -10.18
C ILE A 104 -5.53 -7.70 -11.14
N GLN A 105 -6.03 -8.81 -10.63
CA GLN A 105 -6.51 -9.93 -11.45
C GLN A 105 -7.69 -9.55 -12.34
N TYR A 106 -8.62 -8.71 -11.84
CA TYR A 106 -9.82 -8.33 -12.59
C TYR A 106 -9.62 -7.14 -13.54
N ILE A 107 -8.83 -6.13 -13.17
CA ILE A 107 -8.74 -4.86 -13.91
C ILE A 107 -7.30 -4.42 -14.22
N GLY A 108 -6.30 -5.25 -13.92
CA GLY A 108 -4.90 -4.93 -14.13
C GLY A 108 -4.32 -3.99 -13.09
N ILE A 109 -2.98 -3.89 -13.10
CA ILE A 109 -2.24 -3.13 -12.07
C ILE A 109 -2.44 -1.60 -12.20
N SER A 110 -2.48 -1.06 -13.40
CA SER A 110 -2.58 0.39 -13.63
C SER A 110 -3.89 0.97 -13.10
N TYR A 111 -5.02 0.30 -13.37
CA TYR A 111 -6.32 0.71 -12.84
C TYR A 111 -6.41 0.48 -11.33
N THR A 112 -5.95 -0.67 -10.84
CA THR A 112 -5.95 -0.99 -9.41
C THR A 112 -5.14 0.02 -8.61
N ALA A 113 -3.93 0.36 -9.06
CA ALA A 113 -3.08 1.34 -8.41
C ALA A 113 -3.74 2.72 -8.38
N THR A 114 -4.36 3.15 -9.49
CA THR A 114 -5.02 4.46 -9.55
C THR A 114 -6.25 4.54 -8.64
N ILE A 115 -7.08 3.50 -8.60
CA ILE A 115 -8.28 3.48 -7.74
C ILE A 115 -7.90 3.38 -6.26
N SER A 116 -7.00 2.48 -5.92
CA SER A 116 -6.54 2.33 -4.53
C SER A 116 -5.84 3.59 -3.99
N ALA A 117 -5.28 4.42 -4.87
CA ALA A 117 -4.67 5.70 -4.52
C ALA A 117 -5.65 6.77 -3.97
N THR A 118 -6.94 6.48 -3.86
CA THR A 118 -7.87 7.29 -3.08
C THR A 118 -7.71 7.11 -1.56
N TYR A 119 -6.90 6.13 -1.11
CA TYR A 119 -6.72 5.84 0.30
C TYR A 119 -6.27 7.02 1.17
N PRO A 120 -5.48 8.02 0.72
CA PRO A 120 -5.20 9.20 1.54
C PRO A 120 -6.41 10.10 1.75
N ALA A 121 -7.32 10.17 0.76
CA ALA A 121 -8.56 10.90 0.89
C ALA A 121 -9.47 10.26 1.96
N ILE A 122 -9.60 8.94 1.91
CA ILE A 122 -10.35 8.16 2.91
C ILE A 122 -9.67 8.28 4.28
N GLY A 123 -8.33 8.17 4.33
CA GLY A 123 -7.54 8.33 5.55
C GLY A 123 -7.70 9.70 6.20
N ALA A 124 -7.80 10.77 5.40
CA ALA A 124 -8.09 12.11 5.90
C ALA A 124 -9.48 12.19 6.54
N LEU A 125 -10.50 11.57 5.93
CA LEU A 125 -11.84 11.47 6.52
C LEU A 125 -11.82 10.68 7.83
N ILE A 126 -11.16 9.53 7.88
CA ILE A 126 -11.01 8.73 9.10
C ILE A 126 -10.30 9.56 10.18
N SER A 127 -9.22 10.26 9.85
CA SER A 127 -8.48 11.11 10.79
C SER A 127 -9.32 12.27 11.29
N PHE A 128 -10.18 12.86 10.44
CA PHE A 128 -11.11 13.90 10.86
C PHE A 128 -12.07 13.41 11.94
N PHE A 129 -12.65 12.22 11.78
CA PHE A 129 -13.61 11.66 12.75
C PHE A 129 -12.92 11.09 14.00
N LEU A 130 -11.80 10.36 13.85
CA LEU A 130 -11.13 9.69 14.97
C LEU A 130 -10.16 10.59 15.74
N LEU A 131 -9.38 11.40 15.02
CA LEU A 131 -8.33 12.26 15.59
C LEU A 131 -8.78 13.71 15.73
N LYS A 132 -9.98 14.05 15.23
CA LYS A 132 -10.54 15.42 15.17
C LYS A 132 -9.63 16.41 14.41
N ASP A 133 -8.89 15.89 13.45
CA ASP A 133 -8.04 16.71 12.58
C ASP A 133 -8.89 17.60 11.66
N ARG A 134 -8.48 18.87 11.50
CA ARG A 134 -9.21 19.78 10.62
C ARG A 134 -8.71 19.66 9.19
N ILE A 135 -9.62 19.32 8.27
CA ILE A 135 -9.34 19.34 6.84
C ILE A 135 -9.50 20.80 6.35
N HIS A 136 -8.47 21.35 5.72
CA HIS A 136 -8.55 22.70 5.16
C HIS A 136 -9.24 22.70 3.78
N LEU A 137 -9.68 23.88 3.29
CA LEU A 137 -10.44 24.00 2.06
C LEU A 137 -9.75 23.36 0.84
N LEU A 138 -8.43 23.56 0.67
CA LEU A 138 -7.67 22.89 -0.40
C LEU A 138 -7.70 21.36 -0.28
N GLY A 139 -7.72 20.83 0.95
CA GLY A 139 -7.86 19.40 1.19
C GLY A 139 -9.25 18.89 0.79
N ILE A 140 -10.30 19.66 1.03
CA ILE A 140 -11.67 19.31 0.59
C ILE A 140 -11.74 19.29 -0.94
N LEU A 141 -11.18 20.30 -1.63
CA LEU A 141 -11.11 20.32 -3.08
C LEU A 141 -10.31 19.16 -3.65
N GLY A 142 -9.19 18.81 -3.00
CA GLY A 142 -8.40 17.64 -3.35
C GLY A 142 -9.16 16.32 -3.17
N LEU A 143 -9.95 16.20 -2.10
CA LEU A 143 -10.81 15.04 -1.85
C LEU A 143 -11.85 14.89 -2.98
N ILE A 144 -12.54 15.97 -3.32
CA ILE A 144 -13.54 15.97 -4.40
C ILE A 144 -12.89 15.56 -5.72
N LEU A 145 -11.73 16.13 -6.07
CA LEU A 145 -11.01 15.80 -7.30
C LEU A 145 -10.63 14.30 -7.33
N ALA A 146 -10.04 13.76 -6.25
CA ALA A 146 -9.64 12.36 -6.17
C ALA A 146 -10.84 11.42 -6.33
N VAL A 147 -11.94 11.70 -5.62
CA VAL A 147 -13.17 10.90 -5.69
C VAL A 147 -13.80 10.94 -7.09
N MET A 148 -13.90 12.13 -7.70
CA MET A 148 -14.45 12.27 -9.06
C MET A 148 -13.62 11.49 -10.09
N CYS A 149 -12.29 11.62 -10.06
CA CYS A 149 -11.42 10.87 -10.95
C CYS A 149 -11.56 9.35 -10.76
N THR A 150 -11.68 8.89 -9.51
CA THR A 150 -11.89 7.47 -9.20
C THR A 150 -13.24 6.95 -9.68
N MET A 151 -14.31 7.74 -9.55
CA MET A 151 -15.63 7.38 -10.07
C MET A 151 -15.62 7.27 -11.60
N ILE A 152 -14.97 8.20 -12.30
CA ILE A 152 -14.83 8.15 -13.77
C ILE A 152 -14.05 6.91 -14.19
N LEU A 153 -13.00 6.52 -13.45
CA LEU A 153 -12.25 5.31 -13.68
C LEU A 153 -13.11 4.06 -13.50
N GLY A 154 -13.84 3.97 -12.38
CA GLY A 154 -14.73 2.86 -12.09
C GLY A 154 -15.83 2.69 -13.13
N TYR A 155 -16.44 3.79 -13.58
CA TYR A 155 -17.41 3.75 -14.67
C TYR A 155 -16.79 3.25 -15.98
N SER A 156 -15.55 3.65 -16.29
CA SER A 156 -14.84 3.22 -17.50
C SER A 156 -14.51 1.74 -17.49
N THR A 157 -14.18 1.18 -16.33
CA THR A 157 -13.88 -0.26 -16.18
C THR A 157 -15.16 -1.09 -16.25
N SER A 158 -16.26 -0.61 -15.70
CA SER A 158 -17.53 -1.34 -15.67
C SER A 158 -18.16 -1.52 -17.06
N THR A 159 -17.84 -0.67 -18.03
CA THR A 159 -18.34 -0.75 -19.40
C THR A 159 -17.65 -1.82 -20.26
N GLN A 160 -16.50 -2.34 -19.82
CA GLN A 160 -15.73 -3.30 -20.63
C GLN A 160 -16.16 -4.75 -20.43
N THR A 161 -16.43 -5.15 -19.19
CA THR A 161 -16.96 -6.51 -18.85
C THR A 161 -17.72 -6.45 -17.52
N THR A 162 -18.63 -7.41 -17.29
CA THR A 162 -19.31 -7.56 -15.97
C THR A 162 -18.33 -7.84 -14.82
N SER A 163 -17.17 -8.40 -15.11
CA SER A 163 -16.11 -8.69 -14.12
C SER A 163 -15.36 -7.43 -13.67
N SER A 164 -15.30 -6.39 -14.51
CA SER A 164 -14.55 -5.15 -14.18
C SER A 164 -15.13 -4.39 -12.98
N TRP A 165 -16.45 -4.49 -12.75
CA TRP A 165 -17.09 -3.91 -11.56
C TRP A 165 -16.57 -4.51 -10.25
N LEU A 166 -16.34 -5.83 -10.21
CA LEU A 166 -15.77 -6.49 -9.03
C LEU A 166 -14.35 -6.00 -8.76
N GLY A 167 -13.53 -5.84 -9.80
CA GLY A 167 -12.19 -5.28 -9.67
C GLY A 167 -12.19 -3.85 -9.10
N PHE A 168 -13.12 -3.00 -9.56
CA PHE A 168 -13.32 -1.66 -8.99
C PHE A 168 -13.68 -1.74 -7.49
N LEU A 169 -14.66 -2.59 -7.14
CA LEU A 169 -15.08 -2.78 -5.75
C LEU A 169 -13.91 -3.25 -4.86
N PHE A 170 -13.14 -4.22 -5.31
CA PHE A 170 -11.97 -4.69 -4.57
C PHE A 170 -10.90 -3.61 -4.42
N ALA A 171 -10.60 -2.82 -5.46
CA ALA A 171 -9.66 -1.72 -5.34
C ALA A 171 -10.13 -0.64 -4.34
N PHE A 172 -11.43 -0.39 -4.26
CA PHE A 172 -12.00 0.53 -3.29
C PHE A 172 -11.96 -0.01 -1.86
N ILE A 173 -12.29 -1.29 -1.65
CA ILE A 173 -12.15 -1.96 -0.34
C ILE A 173 -10.68 -1.97 0.10
N CYS A 174 -9.75 -2.19 -0.82
CA CYS A 174 -8.32 -2.05 -0.56
C CYS A 174 -7.98 -0.65 -0.03
N ALA A 175 -8.47 0.41 -0.67
CA ALA A 175 -8.25 1.78 -0.23
C ALA A 175 -8.79 2.05 1.18
N LEU A 176 -9.97 1.51 1.52
CA LEU A 176 -10.52 1.55 2.88
C LEU A 176 -9.61 0.85 3.90
N GLY A 177 -9.17 -0.37 3.58
CA GLY A 177 -8.30 -1.17 4.44
C GLY A 177 -6.96 -0.48 4.71
N TRP A 178 -6.29 0.01 3.67
CA TRP A 178 -5.01 0.71 3.81
C TRP A 178 -5.14 2.05 4.53
N SER A 179 -6.25 2.77 4.34
CA SER A 179 -6.53 4.00 5.08
C SER A 179 -6.62 3.73 6.57
N ALA A 180 -7.39 2.71 6.96
CA ALA A 180 -7.54 2.30 8.35
C ALA A 180 -6.19 1.82 8.93
N GLU A 181 -5.44 0.98 8.20
CA GLU A 181 -4.11 0.52 8.61
C GLU A 181 -3.20 1.68 8.96
N VAL A 182 -3.07 2.66 8.06
CA VAL A 182 -2.11 3.76 8.24
C VAL A 182 -2.46 4.64 9.42
N VAL A 183 -3.75 4.99 9.58
CA VAL A 183 -4.20 5.84 10.70
C VAL A 183 -4.03 5.12 12.04
N ILE A 184 -4.42 3.84 12.12
CA ILE A 184 -4.30 3.04 13.34
C ILE A 184 -2.83 2.77 13.66
N SER A 185 -1.99 2.43 12.65
CA SER A 185 -0.55 2.22 12.85
C SER A 185 0.16 3.48 13.32
N SER A 186 -0.21 4.64 12.76
CA SER A 186 0.33 5.93 13.21
C SER A 186 0.00 6.19 14.68
N TYR A 187 -1.25 5.93 15.08
CA TYR A 187 -1.66 6.03 16.49
C TYR A 187 -0.86 5.08 17.39
N GLY A 188 -0.59 3.85 16.94
CA GLY A 188 0.24 2.89 17.66
C GLY A 188 1.69 3.35 17.78
N MET A 189 2.30 3.85 16.69
CA MET A 189 3.67 4.37 16.71
C MET A 189 3.83 5.62 17.58
N ASN A 190 2.81 6.45 17.71
CA ASN A 190 2.79 7.59 18.64
C ASN A 190 2.79 7.16 20.13
N LYS A 191 2.68 5.86 20.41
CA LYS A 191 2.81 5.26 21.75
C LYS A 191 4.18 4.60 21.97
N ASP A 192 5.22 5.16 21.36
CA ASP A 192 6.62 4.73 21.47
C ASP A 192 6.92 3.34 20.88
N ILE A 193 6.14 2.89 19.87
CA ILE A 193 6.49 1.72 19.07
C ILE A 193 7.40 2.16 17.92
N PRO A 194 8.68 1.69 17.84
CA PRO A 194 9.57 2.03 16.74
C PRO A 194 9.00 1.56 15.39
N ALA A 195 9.19 2.36 14.34
CA ALA A 195 8.62 2.10 13.01
C ALA A 195 8.99 0.74 12.42
N ASP A 196 10.21 0.30 12.60
CA ASP A 196 10.70 -1.02 12.14
C ASP A 196 10.09 -2.19 12.92
N ILE A 197 9.88 -2.01 14.22
CA ILE A 197 9.17 -2.99 15.06
C ILE A 197 7.66 -3.00 14.71
N ALA A 198 7.04 -1.83 14.51
CA ALA A 198 5.65 -1.73 14.07
C ALA A 198 5.45 -2.44 12.72
N TYR A 199 6.36 -2.23 11.76
CA TYR A 199 6.30 -2.93 10.48
C TYR A 199 6.48 -4.45 10.63
N PHE A 200 7.38 -4.92 11.47
CA PHE A 200 7.52 -6.35 11.74
C PHE A 200 6.25 -6.95 12.36
N ILE A 201 5.65 -6.28 13.37
CA ILE A 201 4.38 -6.70 13.99
C ILE A 201 3.29 -6.78 12.92
N ARG A 202 3.21 -5.77 12.04
CA ARG A 202 2.26 -5.74 10.93
C ARG A 202 2.41 -6.97 10.02
N GLN A 203 3.61 -7.27 9.57
CA GLN A 203 3.84 -8.39 8.66
C GLN A 203 3.57 -9.74 9.32
N LEU A 204 4.03 -9.92 10.56
CA LEU A 204 3.77 -11.15 11.32
C LEU A 204 2.26 -11.36 11.54
N SER A 205 1.56 -10.33 11.98
CA SER A 205 0.12 -10.41 12.27
C SER A 205 -0.70 -10.64 11.01
N SER A 206 -0.35 -9.98 9.91
CA SER A 206 -0.99 -10.20 8.62
C SER A 206 -0.77 -11.63 8.13
N SER A 207 0.47 -12.14 8.21
CA SER A 207 0.77 -13.52 7.83
C SER A 207 -0.02 -14.55 8.65
N VAL A 208 -0.16 -14.32 9.96
CA VAL A 208 -0.99 -15.17 10.83
C VAL A 208 -2.47 -15.06 10.45
N GLY A 209 -2.97 -13.86 10.19
CA GLY A 209 -4.35 -13.65 9.73
C GLY A 209 -4.65 -14.38 8.43
N TYR A 210 -3.75 -14.32 7.45
CA TYR A 210 -3.85 -15.10 6.22
C TYR A 210 -3.81 -16.60 6.46
N LEU A 211 -2.91 -17.05 7.33
CA LEU A 211 -2.80 -18.48 7.65
C LEU A 211 -4.12 -19.03 8.18
N VAL A 212 -4.80 -18.27 9.06
CA VAL A 212 -6.14 -18.65 9.55
C VAL A 212 -7.15 -18.74 8.40
N ILE A 213 -7.19 -17.75 7.50
CA ILE A 213 -8.09 -17.78 6.34
C ILE A 213 -7.78 -18.99 5.45
N ILE A 214 -6.51 -19.27 5.17
CA ILE A 214 -6.08 -20.36 4.33
C ILE A 214 -6.46 -21.71 4.95
N ILE A 215 -6.23 -21.91 6.24
CA ILE A 215 -6.61 -23.15 6.94
C ILE A 215 -8.13 -23.39 6.88
N LEU A 216 -8.93 -22.33 6.99
CA LEU A 216 -10.39 -22.43 6.99
C LEU A 216 -11.01 -22.66 5.61
N PHE A 217 -10.42 -22.09 4.56
CA PHE A 217 -11.04 -22.01 3.24
C PHE A 217 -10.25 -22.68 2.11
N VAL A 218 -8.97 -23.01 2.32
CA VAL A 218 -8.11 -23.61 1.29
C VAL A 218 -7.76 -25.03 1.69
N HIS A 219 -8.35 -26.01 0.99
CA HIS A 219 -8.16 -27.43 1.30
C HIS A 219 -6.99 -28.09 0.54
N SER A 220 -6.38 -27.39 -0.42
CA SER A 220 -5.26 -27.93 -1.19
C SER A 220 -4.29 -26.81 -1.62
N PHE A 221 -3.01 -27.16 -1.78
CA PHE A 221 -1.94 -26.20 -2.07
C PHE A 221 -1.22 -26.46 -3.41
N PRO A 222 -1.88 -26.91 -4.50
CA PRO A 222 -1.16 -27.19 -5.74
C PRO A 222 -0.53 -25.92 -6.35
N SER A 223 -1.14 -24.76 -6.16
CA SER A 223 -0.57 -23.48 -6.59
C SER A 223 0.74 -23.12 -5.85
N VAL A 224 0.82 -23.44 -4.56
CA VAL A 224 2.06 -23.24 -3.77
C VAL A 224 3.16 -24.18 -4.28
N VAL A 225 2.82 -25.45 -4.49
CA VAL A 225 3.76 -26.42 -5.06
C VAL A 225 4.24 -25.96 -6.44
N HIS A 226 3.33 -25.49 -7.29
CA HIS A 226 3.68 -24.99 -8.62
C HIS A 226 4.64 -23.79 -8.57
N ILE A 227 4.39 -22.82 -7.70
CA ILE A 227 5.28 -21.67 -7.52
C ILE A 227 6.68 -22.12 -7.13
N PHE A 228 6.80 -22.97 -6.11
CA PHE A 228 8.12 -23.37 -5.57
C PHE A 228 8.84 -24.42 -6.40
N SER A 229 8.16 -25.14 -7.29
CA SER A 229 8.77 -26.03 -8.28
C SER A 229 9.28 -25.30 -9.53
N ASN A 230 8.83 -24.09 -9.78
CA ASN A 230 9.22 -23.26 -10.93
C ASN A 230 10.20 -22.16 -10.49
N MET A 231 11.46 -22.26 -10.91
CA MET A 231 12.52 -21.31 -10.53
C MET A 231 12.20 -19.87 -10.90
N ALA A 232 11.54 -19.62 -12.03
CA ALA A 232 11.16 -18.28 -12.45
C ALA A 232 10.06 -17.69 -11.54
N LEU A 233 9.06 -18.49 -11.18
CA LEU A 233 7.95 -18.03 -10.34
C LEU A 233 8.40 -17.74 -8.91
N TYR A 234 9.17 -18.63 -8.28
CA TYR A 234 9.60 -18.35 -6.92
C TYR A 234 10.60 -17.19 -6.86
N SER A 235 11.52 -17.07 -7.82
CA SER A 235 12.45 -15.93 -7.84
C SER A 235 11.70 -14.61 -8.07
N LEU A 236 10.67 -14.60 -8.92
CA LEU A 236 9.79 -13.45 -9.11
C LEU A 236 9.01 -13.11 -7.84
N LEU A 237 8.49 -14.12 -7.12
CA LEU A 237 7.81 -13.93 -5.84
C LEU A 237 8.74 -13.32 -4.79
N PHE A 238 9.98 -13.82 -4.66
CA PHE A 238 10.96 -13.27 -3.73
C PHE A 238 11.36 -11.84 -4.08
N ALA A 239 11.54 -11.51 -5.37
CA ALA A 239 11.80 -10.15 -5.83
C ALA A 239 10.61 -9.21 -5.55
N THR A 240 9.38 -9.67 -5.79
CA THR A 240 8.15 -8.94 -5.46
C THR A 240 8.10 -8.60 -3.98
N SER A 241 8.32 -9.62 -3.13
CA SER A 241 8.29 -9.47 -1.68
C SER A 241 9.42 -8.59 -1.15
N LEU A 242 10.60 -8.61 -1.78
CA LEU A 242 11.71 -7.73 -1.42
C LEU A 242 11.35 -6.26 -1.72
N ALA A 243 10.83 -5.99 -2.91
CA ALA A 243 10.38 -4.65 -3.29
C ALA A 243 9.27 -4.15 -2.36
N ALA A 244 8.27 -5.00 -2.03
CA ALA A 244 7.22 -4.71 -1.07
C ALA A 244 7.79 -4.44 0.34
N THR A 245 8.73 -5.27 0.80
CA THR A 245 9.37 -5.08 2.13
C THR A 245 10.08 -3.76 2.23
N MET A 246 10.90 -3.41 1.24
CA MET A 246 11.61 -2.13 1.23
C MET A 246 10.65 -0.96 1.13
N SER A 247 9.59 -1.08 0.33
CA SER A 247 8.54 -0.07 0.24
C SER A 247 7.90 0.21 1.60
N TYR A 248 7.38 -0.82 2.25
CA TYR A 248 6.73 -0.69 3.56
C TYR A 248 7.69 -0.24 4.67
N PHE A 249 8.94 -0.68 4.64
CA PHE A 249 9.96 -0.23 5.58
C PHE A 249 10.16 1.29 5.50
N PHE A 250 10.33 1.83 4.31
CA PHE A 250 10.44 3.27 4.10
C PHE A 250 9.13 3.99 4.41
N TYR A 251 8.00 3.37 4.09
CA TYR A 251 6.69 3.94 4.36
C TYR A 251 6.41 4.08 5.86
N TYR A 252 6.66 3.04 6.66
CA TYR A 252 6.49 3.13 8.12
C TYR A 252 7.44 4.15 8.76
N LYS A 253 8.66 4.29 8.24
CA LYS A 253 9.55 5.39 8.63
C LYS A 253 8.99 6.76 8.25
N ALA A 254 8.43 6.91 7.06
CA ALA A 254 7.79 8.16 6.65
C ALA A 254 6.58 8.50 7.54
N ILE A 255 5.72 7.52 7.85
CA ILE A 255 4.55 7.70 8.73
C ILE A 255 4.99 8.18 10.12
N SER A 256 6.01 7.56 10.70
CA SER A 256 6.52 7.93 12.03
C SER A 256 7.15 9.33 12.08
N MET A 257 7.66 9.84 10.95
CA MET A 257 8.35 11.14 10.88
C MET A 257 7.46 12.28 10.38
N LEU A 258 6.47 12.01 9.50
CA LEU A 258 5.70 13.04 8.78
C LEU A 258 4.24 13.14 9.19
N GLN A 259 3.73 12.23 9.96
CA GLN A 259 2.31 11.97 10.18
C GLN A 259 1.63 11.22 9.00
N PRO A 260 0.48 10.54 9.25
CA PRO A 260 -0.11 9.59 8.30
C PRO A 260 -0.49 10.22 6.95
N ILE A 261 -1.21 11.34 6.96
CA ILE A 261 -1.75 11.96 5.74
C ILE A 261 -0.62 12.40 4.79
N ARG A 262 0.49 12.94 5.32
CA ARG A 262 1.64 13.34 4.49
C ARG A 262 2.40 12.14 3.94
N ALA A 263 2.61 11.12 4.75
CA ALA A 263 3.26 9.90 4.29
C ALA A 263 2.44 9.24 3.18
N MET A 264 1.11 9.16 3.35
CA MET A 264 0.19 8.67 2.31
C MET A 264 0.30 9.50 1.02
N GLY A 265 0.29 10.85 1.13
CA GLY A 265 0.42 11.74 -0.03
C GLY A 265 1.72 11.58 -0.80
N LEU A 266 2.83 11.24 -0.14
CA LEU A 266 4.10 10.97 -0.83
C LEU A 266 4.14 9.57 -1.43
N ASN A 267 3.62 8.58 -0.71
CA ASN A 267 3.57 7.20 -1.19
C ASN A 267 2.69 7.06 -2.45
N ILE A 268 1.64 7.88 -2.61
CA ILE A 268 0.69 7.80 -3.73
C ILE A 268 1.37 7.92 -5.11
N THR A 269 2.60 8.42 -5.18
CA THR A 269 3.38 8.41 -6.41
C THR A 269 3.52 7.01 -7.02
N TYR A 270 3.23 5.95 -6.23
CA TYR A 270 3.23 4.58 -6.73
C TYR A 270 2.28 4.38 -7.93
N THR A 271 1.23 5.17 -8.04
CA THR A 271 0.30 5.08 -9.19
C THR A 271 0.99 5.38 -10.51
N ILE A 272 1.79 6.44 -10.53
CA ILE A 272 2.57 6.82 -11.72
C ILE A 272 3.60 5.75 -12.05
N TRP A 273 4.31 5.26 -11.03
CA TRP A 273 5.31 4.22 -11.20
C TRP A 273 4.69 2.88 -11.61
N ALA A 274 3.52 2.52 -11.09
CA ALA A 274 2.81 1.32 -11.52
C ALA A 274 2.44 1.37 -13.00
N VAL A 275 1.95 2.51 -13.50
CA VAL A 275 1.63 2.69 -14.93
C VAL A 275 2.90 2.61 -15.78
N ILE A 276 3.99 3.28 -15.36
CA ILE A 276 5.27 3.25 -16.09
C ILE A 276 5.84 1.83 -16.13
N PHE A 277 5.92 1.15 -14.98
CA PHE A 277 6.45 -0.21 -14.92
C PHE A 277 5.54 -1.23 -15.61
N ALA A 278 4.20 -1.04 -15.57
CA ALA A 278 3.27 -1.90 -16.30
C ALA A 278 3.49 -1.80 -17.82
N TYR A 279 3.69 -0.60 -18.34
CA TYR A 279 4.03 -0.40 -19.75
C TYR A 279 5.37 -1.05 -20.12
N LEU A 280 6.40 -0.86 -19.27
CA LEU A 280 7.77 -1.32 -19.56
C LEU A 280 7.97 -2.83 -19.39
N LEU A 281 7.26 -3.47 -18.44
CA LEU A 281 7.54 -4.85 -18.03
C LEU A 281 6.46 -5.85 -18.44
N ILE A 282 5.24 -5.39 -18.69
CA ILE A 282 4.11 -6.27 -19.01
C ILE A 282 3.31 -5.83 -20.23
N ASP A 283 3.81 -4.84 -20.97
CA ASP A 283 3.22 -4.29 -22.21
C ASP A 283 1.75 -3.83 -22.02
N GLU A 284 1.39 -3.36 -20.80
CA GLU A 284 0.04 -2.86 -20.52
C GLU A 284 -0.13 -1.49 -21.20
N PRO A 285 -1.11 -1.33 -22.12
CA PRO A 285 -1.23 -0.10 -22.90
C PRO A 285 -1.64 1.09 -22.02
N ILE A 286 -0.94 2.21 -22.18
CA ILE A 286 -1.27 3.46 -21.50
C ILE A 286 -2.32 4.22 -22.33
N SER A 287 -3.55 4.34 -21.82
CA SER A 287 -4.52 5.26 -22.39
C SER A 287 -4.32 6.67 -21.82
N VAL A 288 -4.50 7.69 -22.68
CA VAL A 288 -4.44 9.10 -22.25
C VAL A 288 -5.44 9.37 -21.12
N LYS A 289 -6.61 8.74 -21.19
CA LYS A 289 -7.65 8.84 -20.15
C LYS A 289 -7.14 8.32 -18.81
N LEU A 290 -6.52 7.12 -18.79
CA LEU A 290 -5.95 6.53 -17.58
C LEU A 290 -4.88 7.46 -16.97
N LEU A 291 -3.97 7.97 -17.80
CA LEU A 291 -2.90 8.87 -17.35
C LEU A 291 -3.45 10.16 -16.73
N LEU A 292 -4.42 10.80 -17.38
CA LEU A 292 -5.06 12.03 -16.85
C LEU A 292 -5.77 11.76 -15.52
N LEU A 293 -6.48 10.64 -15.38
CA LEU A 293 -7.17 10.29 -14.16
C LEU A 293 -6.18 9.91 -13.03
N CYS A 294 -5.10 9.21 -13.36
CA CYS A 294 -4.00 8.93 -12.43
C CYS A 294 -3.38 10.22 -11.88
N ILE A 295 -3.08 11.19 -12.76
CA ILE A 295 -2.59 12.52 -12.36
C ILE A 295 -3.64 13.24 -11.50
N GLY A 296 -4.92 13.17 -11.86
CA GLY A 296 -6.01 13.80 -11.10
C GLY A 296 -6.14 13.23 -9.69
N VAL A 297 -6.14 11.89 -9.53
CA VAL A 297 -6.17 11.24 -8.20
C VAL A 297 -4.94 11.61 -7.39
N SER A 298 -3.74 11.53 -7.99
CA SER A 298 -2.48 11.87 -7.31
C SER A 298 -2.45 13.32 -6.87
N THR A 299 -2.86 14.26 -7.73
CA THR A 299 -2.94 15.70 -7.41
C THR A 299 -3.94 15.94 -6.29
N GLY A 300 -5.12 15.33 -6.36
CA GLY A 300 -6.15 15.43 -5.33
C GLY A 300 -5.63 14.98 -3.97
N SER A 301 -4.97 13.84 -3.91
CA SER A 301 -4.40 13.31 -2.66
C SER A 301 -3.22 14.14 -2.14
N LEU A 302 -2.38 14.69 -3.01
CA LEU A 302 -1.33 15.64 -2.61
C LEU A 302 -1.91 16.93 -2.02
N LEU A 303 -3.01 17.45 -2.57
CA LEU A 303 -3.69 18.63 -2.02
C LEU A 303 -4.25 18.37 -0.61
N ILE A 304 -4.72 17.16 -0.32
CA ILE A 304 -5.16 16.77 1.03
C ILE A 304 -3.97 16.76 1.99
N ALA A 305 -2.82 16.21 1.56
CA ALA A 305 -1.61 16.13 2.36
C ALA A 305 -0.89 17.49 2.54
N ALA A 306 -1.18 18.47 1.69
CA ALA A 306 -0.51 19.76 1.67
C ALA A 306 -0.92 20.63 2.88
N ASN A 307 0.08 21.32 3.48
CA ASN A 307 -0.20 22.32 4.52
C ASN A 307 -0.43 23.69 3.87
N PRO A 308 -1.59 24.35 4.05
CA PRO A 308 -1.88 25.64 3.44
C PRO A 308 -0.85 26.73 3.74
N ARG A 309 -0.21 26.69 4.92
CA ARG A 309 0.83 27.66 5.29
C ARG A 309 2.08 27.50 4.41
N ASN A 310 2.42 26.29 4.02
CA ASN A 310 3.59 26.05 3.16
C ASN A 310 3.32 26.46 1.72
N ILE A 311 2.09 26.29 1.22
CA ILE A 311 1.69 26.69 -0.14
C ILE A 311 1.72 28.23 -0.27
N LYS A 312 1.20 28.96 0.72
CA LYS A 312 1.33 30.44 0.72
C LYS A 312 2.78 30.89 0.62
N ASN A 313 3.68 30.28 1.41
CA ASN A 313 5.09 30.62 1.37
C ASN A 313 5.75 30.30 0.03
N LEU A 314 5.35 29.22 -0.66
CA LEU A 314 5.86 28.87 -1.99
C LEU A 314 5.42 29.89 -3.06
N ILE A 315 4.17 30.33 -3.01
CA ILE A 315 3.63 31.34 -3.96
C ILE A 315 4.29 32.70 -3.74
N PHE A 316 4.64 33.04 -2.49
CA PHE A 316 5.34 34.32 -2.19
C PHE A 316 6.84 34.29 -2.50
N THR A 317 7.47 33.11 -2.59
CA THR A 317 8.88 32.96 -3.01
C THR A 317 9.06 32.87 -4.52
N LEU A 318 8.00 32.67 -5.29
CA LEU A 318 7.99 32.65 -6.76
C LEU A 318 7.57 33.99 -7.39
N LYS A 319 7.24 35.00 -6.57
CA LYS A 319 7.09 36.40 -6.94
C LYS A 319 8.30 37.22 -6.53
#